data_719e8047227ffc5640856e3bfc2c30fe
#
_entry.id   719e8047227ffc5640856e3bfc2c30fe
#
_cell.length_a   1.000
_cell.length_b   1.000
_cell.length_c   1.000
_cell.angle_alpha   90.00
_cell.angle_beta   90.00
_cell.angle_gamma   90.00
#
_symmetry.space_group_name_H-M   'P 1'
#
loop_
_entity.id
_entity.type
_entity.pdbx_description
1 polymer ?
#
loop_
_entity_poly.entity_id
_entity_poly.type
_entity_poly.pdbx_seq_one_letter_code
_entity_poly.pdbx_strand_id
1 'polypeptide(L)'
;MAQTGWTSFSQVTTKSNKQRGDKSILFLTVFLAAFGVVAIYSASNYVAKTQYGDEWYFVKKQLLGFGLGLVAMWFCSRLNYQKLKGNRIRYIALILPMILLGLVFVPGIGKSNYGATRWIGVGGFTLQPSELAKYGFVIFASAYMAEDMGRLRTFKGVLPVLLAGGGICLLIIIEPNMSVTMCVGLLMLAMLFAGGMKIKHFLIIFIPAMLAVPVMIIAEPYRLSRLSAFIDPWESPRGEGYQLIQSLYALGNGGWFGTGLFRSRQKYRFLPFAESDFILSIIGEELGFVGILCLFAISGALVWRGIKTAKQAEDFFSFLMATGITLVYGIQTIINALVVSGSIPPTGLPLPLISSGNTSLIITMASMGVLYAISAKREGEGFFSFRTKRKRQFIQ
;
A
#
# COMPACT_ATOMS: atom_id res chain seq x y z
N MET A 1 -38.72 30.12 54.63
CA MET A 1 -37.23 30.17 54.61
C MET A 1 -36.72 28.76 54.30
N ALA A 2 -36.34 28.50 53.12
CA ALA A 2 -35.64 27.26 52.74
C ALA A 2 -34.62 27.63 51.67
N GLN A 3 -33.33 27.69 52.07
CA GLN A 3 -32.19 27.90 51.17
C GLN A 3 -31.84 26.57 50.51
N THR A 4 -32.06 26.48 49.21
CA THR A 4 -31.57 25.39 48.36
C THR A 4 -30.13 25.65 47.96
N GLY A 5 -29.21 24.88 48.56
CA GLY A 5 -27.80 24.92 48.23
C GLY A 5 -27.53 24.36 46.82
N TRP A 6 -27.01 25.16 45.93
CA TRP A 6 -26.43 24.74 44.66
C TRP A 6 -25.03 24.19 44.92
N THR A 7 -24.88 22.88 44.87
CA THR A 7 -23.56 22.25 44.88
C THR A 7 -22.89 22.49 43.54
N SER A 8 -21.79 23.23 43.57
CA SER A 8 -20.87 23.48 42.47
C SER A 8 -20.34 22.15 41.91
N PHE A 9 -20.71 21.82 40.69
CA PHE A 9 -20.03 20.79 39.94
C PHE A 9 -18.60 21.25 39.70
N SER A 10 -17.67 20.72 40.48
CA SER A 10 -16.24 20.82 40.21
C SER A 10 -15.96 20.22 38.83
N GLN A 11 -15.53 21.05 37.90
CA GLN A 11 -14.98 20.60 36.63
C GLN A 11 -13.77 19.71 36.93
N VAL A 12 -13.97 18.41 36.82
CA VAL A 12 -12.86 17.47 36.75
C VAL A 12 -12.17 17.71 35.42
N THR A 13 -11.17 18.59 35.47
CA THR A 13 -10.18 18.72 34.40
C THR A 13 -9.40 17.43 34.34
N THR A 14 -9.91 16.45 33.56
CA THR A 14 -9.14 15.29 33.16
C THR A 14 -7.94 15.82 32.37
N LYS A 15 -6.77 15.85 33.04
CA LYS A 15 -5.48 16.05 32.37
C LYS A 15 -5.44 15.02 31.23
N SER A 16 -5.54 15.49 29.99
CA SER A 16 -5.31 14.71 28.80
C SER A 16 -3.89 14.13 28.90
N ASN A 17 -3.82 12.90 29.35
CA ASN A 17 -2.57 12.16 29.42
C ASN A 17 -2.19 11.88 27.98
N LYS A 18 -1.26 12.66 27.43
CA LYS A 18 -0.76 12.56 26.05
C LYS A 18 -0.16 11.17 25.87
N GLN A 19 -1.00 10.21 25.46
CA GLN A 19 -0.59 8.83 25.30
C GLN A 19 0.48 8.76 24.20
N ARG A 20 1.55 8.06 24.51
CA ARG A 20 2.63 7.82 23.54
C ARG A 20 2.13 6.89 22.46
N GLY A 21 2.27 7.27 21.18
CA GLY A 21 1.92 6.44 20.05
C GLY A 21 2.63 5.08 20.06
N ASP A 22 2.10 4.15 19.26
CA ASP A 22 2.64 2.80 19.14
C ASP A 22 3.99 2.80 18.39
N LYS A 23 5.08 2.89 19.14
CA LYS A 23 6.46 2.92 18.60
C LYS A 23 6.79 1.69 17.76
N SER A 24 6.07 0.56 17.95
CA SER A 24 6.30 -0.66 17.16
C SER A 24 6.03 -0.41 15.68
N ILE A 25 5.09 0.50 15.32
CA ILE A 25 4.80 0.86 13.92
C ILE A 25 6.05 1.47 13.29
N LEU A 26 6.67 2.45 13.96
CA LEU A 26 7.87 3.11 13.45
C LEU A 26 9.05 2.14 13.38
N PHE A 27 9.25 1.35 14.44
CA PHE A 27 10.34 0.38 14.50
C PHE A 27 10.25 -0.66 13.38
N LEU A 28 9.08 -1.30 13.20
CA LEU A 28 8.88 -2.31 12.16
C LEU A 28 9.03 -1.71 10.75
N THR A 29 8.55 -0.47 10.54
CA THR A 29 8.71 0.23 9.27
C THR A 29 10.18 0.49 8.95
N VAL A 30 10.94 1.04 9.91
CA VAL A 30 12.37 1.31 9.73
C VAL A 30 13.15 0.02 9.52
N PHE A 31 12.83 -1.02 10.30
CA PHE A 31 13.48 -2.33 10.17
C PHE A 31 13.28 -2.94 8.78
N LEU A 32 12.03 -2.97 8.27
CA LEU A 32 11.72 -3.49 6.93
C LEU A 32 12.40 -2.67 5.83
N ALA A 33 12.40 -1.35 5.96
CA ALA A 33 13.04 -0.48 4.98
C ALA A 33 14.58 -0.61 4.99
N ALA A 34 15.19 -0.74 6.16
CA ALA A 34 16.63 -1.00 6.30
C ALA A 34 17.01 -2.39 5.75
N PHE A 35 16.20 -3.42 6.03
CA PHE A 35 16.36 -4.74 5.43
C PHE A 35 16.24 -4.67 3.90
N GLY A 36 15.30 -3.85 3.36
CA GLY A 36 15.16 -3.59 1.93
C GLY A 36 16.43 -3.04 1.29
N VAL A 37 17.18 -2.14 1.97
CA VAL A 37 18.47 -1.64 1.47
C VAL A 37 19.49 -2.78 1.30
N VAL A 38 19.56 -3.69 2.28
CA VAL A 38 20.45 -4.86 2.22
C VAL A 38 20.03 -5.82 1.10
N ALA A 39 18.72 -6.10 0.98
CA ALA A 39 18.18 -6.97 -0.04
C ALA A 39 18.41 -6.41 -1.46
N ILE A 40 18.24 -5.09 -1.65
CA ILE A 40 18.53 -4.42 -2.93
C ILE A 40 20.02 -4.51 -3.28
N TYR A 41 20.93 -4.32 -2.33
CA TYR A 41 22.34 -4.51 -2.59
C TYR A 41 22.61 -5.94 -3.09
N SER A 42 22.05 -6.94 -2.41
CA SER A 42 22.22 -8.31 -2.85
C SER A 42 21.65 -8.56 -4.25
N ALA A 43 20.44 -8.12 -4.53
CA ALA A 43 19.74 -8.39 -5.78
C ALA A 43 20.35 -7.62 -6.97
N SER A 44 20.95 -6.44 -6.74
CA SER A 44 21.29 -5.52 -7.82
C SER A 44 22.77 -5.29 -8.07
N ASN A 45 23.68 -5.69 -7.17
CA ASN A 45 25.11 -5.36 -7.26
C ASN A 45 25.75 -5.76 -8.59
N TYR A 46 25.45 -6.95 -9.10
CA TYR A 46 25.99 -7.43 -10.38
C TYR A 46 25.45 -6.63 -11.56
N VAL A 47 24.15 -6.42 -11.62
CA VAL A 47 23.48 -5.65 -12.70
C VAL A 47 23.95 -4.20 -12.65
N ALA A 48 24.05 -3.60 -11.46
CA ALA A 48 24.52 -2.26 -11.25
C ALA A 48 25.95 -2.06 -11.77
N LYS A 49 26.87 -2.97 -11.42
CA LYS A 49 28.26 -2.95 -11.88
C LYS A 49 28.37 -3.07 -13.41
N THR A 50 27.60 -3.99 -14.00
CA THR A 50 27.69 -4.28 -15.44
C THR A 50 26.99 -3.25 -16.33
N GLN A 51 25.90 -2.61 -15.86
CA GLN A 51 25.14 -1.64 -16.65
C GLN A 51 25.53 -0.18 -16.39
N TYR A 52 25.89 0.15 -15.14
CA TYR A 52 26.14 1.53 -14.71
C TYR A 52 27.61 1.76 -14.28
N GLY A 53 28.44 0.71 -14.25
CA GLY A 53 29.83 0.80 -13.80
C GLY A 53 29.98 1.01 -12.27
N ASP A 54 28.91 1.04 -11.53
CA ASP A 54 28.89 1.32 -10.09
C ASP A 54 27.96 0.30 -9.38
N GLU A 55 28.57 -0.62 -8.62
CA GLU A 55 27.83 -1.67 -7.89
C GLU A 55 26.85 -1.14 -6.82
N TRP A 56 27.05 0.11 -6.39
CA TRP A 56 26.22 0.80 -5.39
C TRP A 56 25.11 1.66 -6.00
N TYR A 57 24.95 1.69 -7.31
CA TYR A 57 24.03 2.58 -8.01
C TYR A 57 22.60 2.52 -7.45
N PHE A 58 22.01 1.34 -7.32
CA PHE A 58 20.64 1.17 -6.79
C PHE A 58 20.59 1.44 -5.28
N VAL A 59 21.63 1.04 -4.54
CA VAL A 59 21.72 1.26 -3.08
C VAL A 59 21.79 2.75 -2.74
N LYS A 60 22.62 3.54 -3.47
CA LYS A 60 22.69 4.99 -3.28
C LYS A 60 21.33 5.64 -3.45
N LYS A 61 20.57 5.25 -4.48
CA LYS A 61 19.20 5.72 -4.69
C LYS A 61 18.27 5.30 -3.56
N GLN A 62 18.34 4.03 -3.13
CA GLN A 62 17.49 3.52 -2.06
C GLN A 62 17.82 4.18 -0.72
N LEU A 63 19.08 4.40 -0.37
CA LEU A 63 19.51 5.11 0.84
C LEU A 63 19.01 6.55 0.86
N LEU A 64 19.04 7.23 -0.28
CA LEU A 64 18.47 8.57 -0.40
C LEU A 64 16.95 8.55 -0.20
N GLY A 65 16.25 7.59 -0.84
CA GLY A 65 14.82 7.39 -0.62
C GLY A 65 14.50 7.03 0.84
N PHE A 66 15.32 6.20 1.49
CA PHE A 66 15.19 5.83 2.88
C PHE A 66 15.37 7.04 3.81
N GLY A 67 16.41 7.86 3.60
CA GLY A 67 16.65 9.09 4.36
C GLY A 67 15.49 10.09 4.24
N LEU A 68 15.03 10.34 2.99
CA LEU A 68 13.85 11.19 2.75
C LEU A 68 12.58 10.59 3.37
N GLY A 69 12.41 9.27 3.31
CA GLY A 69 11.32 8.53 3.93
C GLY A 69 11.32 8.67 5.46
N LEU A 70 12.48 8.62 6.12
CA LEU A 70 12.61 8.85 7.55
C LEU A 70 12.18 10.27 7.93
N VAL A 71 12.61 11.28 7.17
CA VAL A 71 12.20 12.69 7.39
C VAL A 71 10.69 12.84 7.18
N ALA A 72 10.14 12.29 6.11
CA ALA A 72 8.70 12.32 5.82
C ALA A 72 7.89 11.60 6.92
N MET A 73 8.32 10.42 7.35
CA MET A 73 7.71 9.67 8.44
C MET A 73 7.73 10.44 9.74
N TRP A 74 8.88 11.05 10.10
CA TRP A 74 9.02 11.86 11.31
C TRP A 74 8.09 13.08 11.26
N PHE A 75 8.04 13.79 10.13
CA PHE A 75 7.16 14.93 9.94
C PHE A 75 5.69 14.52 10.05
N CYS A 76 5.28 13.48 9.30
CA CYS A 76 3.91 12.97 9.32
C CYS A 76 3.49 12.41 10.68
N SER A 77 4.42 11.87 11.47
CA SER A 77 4.14 11.39 12.83
C SER A 77 3.77 12.50 13.82
N ARG A 78 4.11 13.75 13.50
CA ARG A 78 3.82 14.94 14.31
C ARG A 78 2.68 15.80 13.77
N LEU A 79 2.21 15.50 12.56
CA LEU A 79 1.10 16.25 11.96
C LEU A 79 -0.20 16.02 12.71
N ASN A 80 -1.01 17.06 12.77
CA ASN A 80 -2.41 16.89 13.14
C ASN A 80 -3.19 16.32 11.96
N TYR A 81 -3.24 14.99 11.87
CA TYR A 81 -3.90 14.25 10.78
C TYR A 81 -5.40 14.59 10.64
N GLN A 82 -6.06 15.09 11.70
CA GLN A 82 -7.46 15.54 11.64
C GLN A 82 -7.67 16.68 10.63
N LYS A 83 -6.62 17.47 10.32
CA LYS A 83 -6.69 18.47 9.26
C LYS A 83 -6.95 17.86 7.88
N LEU A 84 -6.56 16.59 7.65
CA LEU A 84 -6.81 15.87 6.40
C LEU A 84 -8.30 15.65 6.13
N LYS A 85 -9.16 15.71 7.14
CA LYS A 85 -10.62 15.66 7.02
C LYS A 85 -11.21 16.91 6.34
N GLY A 86 -10.47 18.04 6.33
CA GLY A 86 -10.94 19.32 5.79
C GLY A 86 -11.28 19.22 4.29
N ASN A 87 -12.39 19.87 3.88
CA ASN A 87 -12.91 19.80 2.51
C ASN A 87 -11.85 20.13 1.45
N ARG A 88 -11.07 21.20 1.63
CA ARG A 88 -10.02 21.57 0.68
C ARG A 88 -8.95 20.49 0.55
N ILE A 89 -8.49 19.95 1.67
CA ILE A 89 -7.37 19.00 1.70
C ILE A 89 -7.79 17.67 1.09
N ARG A 90 -8.99 17.15 1.37
CA ARG A 90 -9.45 15.88 0.80
C ARG A 90 -9.58 15.92 -0.73
N TYR A 91 -10.08 17.04 -1.28
CA TYR A 91 -10.18 17.20 -2.74
C TYR A 91 -8.81 17.42 -3.37
N ILE A 92 -7.91 18.18 -2.75
CA ILE A 92 -6.51 18.30 -3.22
C ILE A 92 -5.84 16.93 -3.21
N ALA A 93 -6.00 16.16 -2.13
CA ALA A 93 -5.43 14.82 -2.02
C ALA A 93 -5.95 13.83 -3.09
N LEU A 94 -7.17 14.02 -3.61
CA LEU A 94 -7.72 13.24 -4.70
C LEU A 94 -7.31 13.78 -6.07
N ILE A 95 -7.53 15.09 -6.31
CA ILE A 95 -7.40 15.69 -7.64
C ILE A 95 -5.94 15.83 -8.06
N LEU A 96 -5.04 16.20 -7.13
CA LEU A 96 -3.61 16.37 -7.45
C LEU A 96 -2.98 15.09 -8.01
N PRO A 97 -3.11 13.90 -7.38
CA PRO A 97 -2.61 12.67 -7.98
C PRO A 97 -3.29 12.32 -9.31
N MET A 98 -4.58 12.60 -9.48
CA MET A 98 -5.28 12.39 -10.76
C MET A 98 -4.74 13.29 -11.88
N ILE A 99 -4.42 14.55 -11.58
CA ILE A 99 -3.74 15.44 -12.53
C ILE A 99 -2.34 14.90 -12.86
N LEU A 100 -1.58 14.46 -11.85
CA LEU A 100 -0.26 13.86 -12.08
C LEU A 100 -0.34 12.59 -12.93
N LEU A 101 -1.34 11.73 -12.72
CA LEU A 101 -1.60 10.56 -13.59
C LEU A 101 -1.88 11.01 -15.04
N GLY A 102 -2.66 12.07 -15.24
CA GLY A 102 -2.89 12.65 -16.58
C GLY A 102 -1.61 13.22 -17.21
N LEU A 103 -0.74 13.86 -16.40
CA LEU A 103 0.52 14.45 -16.88
C LEU A 103 1.54 13.40 -17.36
N VAL A 104 1.42 12.14 -16.95
CA VAL A 104 2.27 11.04 -17.46
C VAL A 104 2.15 10.88 -18.97
N PHE A 105 0.99 11.20 -19.55
CA PHE A 105 0.73 11.10 -21.01
C PHE A 105 1.26 12.28 -21.82
N VAL A 106 1.74 13.35 -21.15
CA VAL A 106 2.27 14.53 -21.84
C VAL A 106 3.70 14.25 -22.32
N PRO A 107 3.98 14.37 -23.64
CA PRO A 107 5.31 14.23 -24.18
C PRO A 107 6.32 15.17 -23.50
N GLY A 108 7.48 14.64 -23.12
CA GLY A 108 8.54 15.39 -22.42
C GLY A 108 8.41 15.41 -20.89
N ILE A 109 7.25 15.12 -20.30
CA ILE A 109 7.04 15.01 -18.84
C ILE A 109 7.07 13.54 -18.42
N GLY A 110 6.32 12.71 -19.12
CA GLY A 110 6.28 11.27 -18.88
C GLY A 110 7.59 10.59 -19.27
N LYS A 111 8.12 9.75 -18.37
CA LYS A 111 9.26 8.88 -18.64
C LYS A 111 8.78 7.47 -18.89
N SER A 112 9.15 6.94 -20.05
CA SER A 112 8.95 5.53 -20.39
C SER A 112 10.13 4.72 -19.89
N ASN A 113 9.83 3.73 -19.06
CA ASN A 113 10.76 2.68 -18.69
C ASN A 113 10.10 1.35 -19.04
N TYR A 114 10.85 0.45 -19.67
CA TYR A 114 10.38 -0.91 -19.98
C TYR A 114 9.08 -0.95 -20.81
N GLY A 115 8.95 -0.03 -21.77
CA GLY A 115 7.81 0.00 -22.69
C GLY A 115 6.51 0.59 -22.14
N ALA A 116 6.49 1.10 -20.90
CA ALA A 116 5.34 1.75 -20.32
C ALA A 116 5.70 3.11 -19.70
N THR A 117 4.87 4.12 -19.98
CA THR A 117 5.05 5.46 -19.44
C THR A 117 4.23 5.57 -18.16
N ARG A 118 4.89 5.48 -17.00
CA ARG A 118 4.26 5.43 -15.67
C ARG A 118 4.91 6.38 -14.66
N TRP A 119 5.95 7.07 -15.04
CA TRP A 119 6.75 7.93 -14.17
C TRP A 119 6.83 9.34 -14.72
N ILE A 120 6.87 10.30 -13.82
CA ILE A 120 7.22 11.69 -14.10
C ILE A 120 8.65 11.91 -13.66
N GLY A 121 9.50 12.44 -14.54
CA GLY A 121 10.88 12.75 -14.23
C GLY A 121 11.03 14.20 -13.77
N VAL A 122 11.55 14.41 -12.55
CA VAL A 122 11.83 15.74 -12.01
C VAL A 122 13.25 15.76 -11.46
N GLY A 123 14.15 16.52 -12.07
CA GLY A 123 15.49 16.80 -11.51
C GLY A 123 16.32 15.57 -11.17
N GLY A 124 16.27 14.49 -11.96
CA GLY A 124 16.99 13.23 -11.68
C GLY A 124 16.21 12.23 -10.82
N PHE A 125 15.07 12.63 -10.24
CA PHE A 125 14.16 11.76 -9.54
C PHE A 125 13.03 11.30 -10.46
N THR A 126 12.49 10.12 -10.17
CA THR A 126 11.28 9.63 -10.83
C THR A 126 10.16 9.54 -9.79
N LEU A 127 9.05 10.22 -10.06
CA LEU A 127 7.83 10.15 -9.27
C LEU A 127 6.85 9.22 -9.98
N GLN A 128 6.29 8.26 -9.28
CA GLN A 128 5.19 7.43 -9.77
C GLN A 128 3.86 7.95 -9.21
N PRO A 129 3.02 8.62 -10.01
CA PRO A 129 1.80 9.25 -9.51
C PRO A 129 0.78 8.28 -8.92
N SER A 130 0.74 7.05 -9.41
CA SER A 130 -0.16 6.01 -8.91
C SER A 130 0.13 5.61 -7.44
N GLU A 131 1.36 5.78 -6.96
CA GLU A 131 1.69 5.59 -5.55
C GLU A 131 1.03 6.67 -4.67
N LEU A 132 1.04 7.94 -5.12
CA LEU A 132 0.30 9.02 -4.44
C LEU A 132 -1.21 8.80 -4.51
N ALA A 133 -1.72 8.34 -5.65
CA ALA A 133 -3.15 8.18 -5.87
C ALA A 133 -3.80 7.19 -4.91
N LYS A 134 -3.10 6.11 -4.51
CA LYS A 134 -3.58 5.16 -3.49
C LYS A 134 -3.89 5.85 -2.17
N TYR A 135 -2.96 6.64 -1.67
CA TYR A 135 -3.12 7.34 -0.39
C TYR A 135 -4.02 8.57 -0.51
N GLY A 136 -4.01 9.26 -1.64
CA GLY A 136 -4.96 10.33 -1.95
C GLY A 136 -6.41 9.82 -1.92
N PHE A 137 -6.66 8.65 -2.49
CA PHE A 137 -7.94 7.96 -2.41
C PHE A 137 -8.31 7.61 -0.95
N VAL A 138 -7.36 7.08 -0.16
CA VAL A 138 -7.60 6.78 1.27
C VAL A 138 -8.04 8.02 2.02
N ILE A 139 -7.35 9.16 1.84
CA ILE A 139 -7.69 10.43 2.49
C ILE A 139 -9.10 10.88 2.09
N PHE A 140 -9.39 10.91 0.79
CA PHE A 140 -10.68 11.33 0.26
C PHE A 140 -11.81 10.42 0.77
N ALA A 141 -11.68 9.11 0.60
CA ALA A 141 -12.70 8.14 0.98
C ALA A 141 -12.97 8.17 2.49
N SER A 142 -11.90 8.23 3.33
CA SER A 142 -12.04 8.32 4.78
C SER A 142 -12.76 9.59 5.21
N ALA A 143 -12.41 10.74 4.62
CA ALA A 143 -13.04 12.02 4.96
C ALA A 143 -14.51 12.06 4.51
N TYR A 144 -14.80 11.61 3.29
CA TYR A 144 -16.15 11.57 2.74
C TYR A 144 -17.09 10.64 3.54
N MET A 145 -16.63 9.44 3.84
CA MET A 145 -17.43 8.45 4.59
C MET A 145 -17.62 8.84 6.05
N ALA A 146 -16.69 9.60 6.62
CA ALA A 146 -16.77 10.05 8.01
C ALA A 146 -17.71 11.25 8.23
N GLU A 147 -18.19 11.94 7.20
CA GLU A 147 -19.18 13.01 7.34
C GLU A 147 -20.54 12.47 7.81
N ASP A 148 -20.96 11.32 7.29
CA ASP A 148 -22.20 10.66 7.67
C ASP A 148 -22.05 9.14 7.58
N MET A 149 -22.08 8.47 8.74
CA MET A 149 -21.95 7.01 8.83
C MET A 149 -23.11 6.25 8.16
N GLY A 150 -24.26 6.92 7.95
CA GLY A 150 -25.42 6.35 7.26
C GLY A 150 -25.34 6.43 5.74
N ARG A 151 -24.49 7.29 5.22
CA ARG A 151 -24.39 7.63 3.78
C ARG A 151 -24.21 6.41 2.89
N LEU A 152 -23.37 5.44 3.28
CA LEU A 152 -23.11 4.21 2.51
C LEU A 152 -24.24 3.18 2.53
N ARG A 153 -25.32 3.43 3.28
CA ARG A 153 -26.51 2.57 3.25
C ARG A 153 -27.34 2.76 1.98
N THR A 154 -27.09 3.83 1.23
CA THR A 154 -27.73 4.14 -0.05
C THR A 154 -26.73 4.06 -1.18
N PHE A 155 -27.15 3.63 -2.37
CA PHE A 155 -26.27 3.57 -3.54
C PHE A 155 -25.75 4.97 -3.95
N LYS A 156 -26.61 6.00 -3.83
CA LYS A 156 -26.21 7.40 -4.07
C LYS A 156 -25.05 7.85 -3.16
N GLY A 157 -25.01 7.36 -1.94
CA GLY A 157 -23.91 7.67 -1.01
C GLY A 157 -22.60 6.92 -1.30
N VAL A 158 -22.69 5.75 -1.95
CA VAL A 158 -21.52 4.98 -2.40
C VAL A 158 -20.89 5.56 -3.67
N LEU A 159 -21.72 6.16 -4.54
CA LEU A 159 -21.34 6.62 -5.87
C LEU A 159 -20.12 7.57 -5.90
N PRO A 160 -19.96 8.60 -5.04
CA PRO A 160 -18.79 9.47 -5.08
C PRO A 160 -17.47 8.74 -4.80
N VAL A 161 -17.48 7.73 -3.92
CA VAL A 161 -16.29 6.91 -3.66
C VAL A 161 -15.97 6.01 -4.85
N LEU A 162 -17.01 5.47 -5.51
CA LEU A 162 -16.87 4.69 -6.74
C LEU A 162 -16.33 5.53 -7.90
N LEU A 163 -16.83 6.76 -8.07
CA LEU A 163 -16.37 7.66 -9.11
C LEU A 163 -14.91 8.09 -8.88
N ALA A 164 -14.53 8.36 -7.62
CA ALA A 164 -13.16 8.70 -7.27
C ALA A 164 -12.20 7.52 -7.51
N GLY A 165 -12.50 6.36 -6.95
CA GLY A 165 -11.67 5.16 -7.12
C GLY A 165 -11.69 4.63 -8.54
N GLY A 166 -12.86 4.60 -9.20
CA GLY A 166 -13.01 4.21 -10.60
C GLY A 166 -12.28 5.15 -11.56
N GLY A 167 -12.31 6.46 -11.32
CA GLY A 167 -11.56 7.45 -12.09
C GLY A 167 -10.04 7.25 -11.97
N ILE A 168 -9.53 6.96 -10.76
CA ILE A 168 -8.12 6.60 -10.56
C ILE A 168 -7.81 5.29 -11.30
N CYS A 169 -8.63 4.25 -11.16
CA CYS A 169 -8.44 2.98 -11.84
C CYS A 169 -8.41 3.16 -13.36
N LEU A 170 -9.31 3.98 -13.92
CA LEU A 170 -9.36 4.28 -15.34
C LEU A 170 -8.08 4.95 -15.83
N LEU A 171 -7.57 5.95 -15.13
CA LEU A 171 -6.32 6.62 -15.49
C LEU A 171 -5.13 5.65 -15.45
N ILE A 172 -5.04 4.82 -14.39
CA ILE A 172 -3.95 3.86 -14.22
C ILE A 172 -4.01 2.73 -15.26
N ILE A 173 -5.20 2.33 -15.71
CA ILE A 173 -5.33 1.26 -16.70
C ILE A 173 -4.91 1.72 -18.10
N ILE A 174 -5.09 3.02 -18.39
CA ILE A 174 -4.59 3.65 -19.62
C ILE A 174 -3.04 3.73 -19.61
N GLU A 175 -2.39 3.78 -18.43
CA GLU A 175 -0.93 3.66 -18.25
C GLU A 175 -0.38 2.23 -18.42
N PRO A 176 -1.06 1.28 -19.00
CA PRO A 176 -1.04 -0.19 -18.94
C PRO A 176 -0.48 -0.76 -17.60
N ASN A 177 -1.04 -0.30 -16.47
CA ASN A 177 -0.63 -0.74 -15.14
C ASN A 177 -1.75 -1.51 -14.42
N MET A 178 -2.01 -2.74 -14.87
CA MET A 178 -3.10 -3.57 -14.36
C MET A 178 -2.96 -3.89 -12.86
N SER A 179 -1.73 -4.04 -12.36
CA SER A 179 -1.46 -4.40 -10.96
C SER A 179 -1.89 -3.36 -9.97
N VAL A 180 -1.50 -2.10 -10.24
CA VAL A 180 -1.90 -0.99 -9.39
C VAL A 180 -3.39 -0.72 -9.51
N THR A 181 -3.99 -0.91 -10.71
CA THR A 181 -5.45 -0.83 -10.89
C THR A 181 -6.16 -1.86 -10.01
N MET A 182 -5.71 -3.11 -10.00
CA MET A 182 -6.26 -4.16 -9.14
C MET A 182 -6.08 -3.81 -7.65
N CYS A 183 -4.92 -3.30 -7.26
CA CYS A 183 -4.65 -2.87 -5.89
C CYS A 183 -5.62 -1.76 -5.45
N VAL A 184 -5.83 -0.72 -6.29
CA VAL A 184 -6.77 0.39 -6.00
C VAL A 184 -8.21 -0.10 -5.99
N GLY A 185 -8.59 -1.00 -6.90
CA GLY A 185 -9.93 -1.60 -6.93
C GLY A 185 -10.24 -2.39 -5.66
N LEU A 186 -9.32 -3.26 -5.24
CA LEU A 186 -9.43 -4.01 -3.98
C LEU A 186 -9.45 -3.09 -2.76
N LEU A 187 -8.59 -2.07 -2.74
CA LEU A 187 -8.58 -1.05 -1.69
C LEU A 187 -9.92 -0.32 -1.59
N MET A 188 -10.48 0.11 -2.73
CA MET A 188 -11.79 0.78 -2.80
C MET A 188 -12.90 -0.10 -2.22
N LEU A 189 -12.98 -1.35 -2.65
CA LEU A 189 -13.98 -2.30 -2.16
C LEU A 189 -13.83 -2.58 -0.67
N ALA A 190 -12.59 -2.79 -0.19
CA ALA A 190 -12.31 -3.05 1.21
C ALA A 190 -12.63 -1.83 2.09
N MET A 191 -12.34 -0.61 1.64
CA MET A 191 -12.69 0.61 2.36
C MET A 191 -14.20 0.86 2.40
N LEU A 192 -14.93 0.63 1.30
CA LEU A 192 -16.38 0.73 1.26
C LEU A 192 -17.03 -0.29 2.22
N PHE A 193 -16.49 -1.50 2.28
CA PHE A 193 -16.94 -2.53 3.21
C PHE A 193 -16.65 -2.11 4.66
N ALA A 194 -15.45 -1.65 4.97
CA ALA A 194 -15.09 -1.13 6.28
C ALA A 194 -15.94 0.08 6.70
N GLY A 195 -16.32 0.93 5.72
CA GLY A 195 -17.21 2.07 5.90
C GLY A 195 -18.68 1.70 6.19
N GLY A 196 -19.04 0.41 6.12
CA GLY A 196 -20.39 -0.09 6.46
C GLY A 196 -21.36 -0.12 5.28
N MET A 197 -20.85 -0.26 4.04
CA MET A 197 -21.69 -0.48 2.87
C MET A 197 -22.53 -1.75 3.03
N LYS A 198 -23.79 -1.71 2.55
CA LYS A 198 -24.66 -2.91 2.54
C LYS A 198 -24.09 -3.96 1.58
N ILE A 199 -24.15 -5.23 1.98
CA ILE A 199 -23.68 -6.36 1.17
C ILE A 199 -24.34 -6.40 -0.22
N LYS A 200 -25.60 -5.99 -0.33
CA LYS A 200 -26.31 -5.88 -1.61
C LYS A 200 -25.61 -4.92 -2.59
N HIS A 201 -25.21 -3.74 -2.11
CA HIS A 201 -24.47 -2.78 -2.94
C HIS A 201 -23.08 -3.29 -3.29
N PHE A 202 -22.42 -3.99 -2.34
CA PHE A 202 -21.13 -4.64 -2.60
C PHE A 202 -21.24 -5.64 -3.76
N LEU A 203 -22.23 -6.52 -3.75
CA LEU A 203 -22.42 -7.52 -4.81
C LEU A 203 -22.74 -6.87 -6.17
N ILE A 204 -23.57 -5.80 -6.16
CA ILE A 204 -23.90 -5.05 -7.39
C ILE A 204 -22.63 -4.43 -8.04
N ILE A 205 -21.62 -4.09 -7.26
CA ILE A 205 -20.36 -3.52 -7.77
C ILE A 205 -19.37 -4.63 -8.07
N PHE A 206 -19.21 -5.59 -7.17
CA PHE A 206 -18.22 -6.65 -7.24
C PHE A 206 -18.45 -7.59 -8.43
N ILE A 207 -19.70 -8.01 -8.68
CA ILE A 207 -20.00 -8.95 -9.77
C ILE A 207 -19.66 -8.36 -11.15
N PRO A 208 -20.12 -7.14 -11.52
CA PRO A 208 -19.71 -6.54 -12.79
C PRO A 208 -18.20 -6.27 -12.88
N ALA A 209 -17.55 -5.87 -11.78
CA ALA A 209 -16.11 -5.68 -11.75
C ALA A 209 -15.35 -7.00 -12.04
N MET A 210 -15.77 -8.11 -11.45
CA MET A 210 -15.20 -9.44 -11.71
C MET A 210 -15.45 -9.90 -13.16
N LEU A 211 -16.61 -9.62 -13.73
CA LEU A 211 -16.93 -9.93 -15.12
C LEU A 211 -16.15 -9.04 -16.12
N ALA A 212 -15.80 -7.83 -15.72
CA ALA A 212 -15.00 -6.94 -16.55
C ALA A 212 -13.52 -7.40 -16.66
N VAL A 213 -12.99 -8.10 -15.67
CA VAL A 213 -11.58 -8.56 -15.67
C VAL A 213 -11.24 -9.45 -16.88
N PRO A 214 -11.96 -10.53 -17.17
CA PRO A 214 -11.73 -11.34 -18.37
C PRO A 214 -11.84 -10.53 -19.67
N VAL A 215 -12.85 -9.65 -19.78
CA VAL A 215 -13.03 -8.79 -20.95
C VAL A 215 -11.80 -7.89 -21.16
N MET A 216 -11.29 -7.29 -20.09
CA MET A 216 -10.11 -6.43 -20.14
C MET A 216 -8.82 -7.19 -20.46
N ILE A 217 -8.73 -8.47 -20.10
CA ILE A 217 -7.58 -9.31 -20.45
C ILE A 217 -7.64 -9.67 -21.94
N ILE A 218 -8.80 -10.09 -22.44
CA ILE A 218 -8.99 -10.50 -23.83
C ILE A 218 -8.84 -9.31 -24.79
N ALA A 219 -9.22 -8.12 -24.39
CA ALA A 219 -9.16 -6.90 -25.21
C ALA A 219 -7.72 -6.47 -25.58
N GLU A 220 -6.70 -6.93 -24.83
CA GLU A 220 -5.30 -6.53 -25.05
C GLU A 220 -4.40 -7.76 -25.24
N PRO A 221 -3.78 -7.96 -26.42
CA PRO A 221 -2.93 -9.10 -26.72
C PRO A 221 -1.79 -9.30 -25.69
N TYR A 222 -1.18 -8.22 -25.21
CA TYR A 222 -0.14 -8.26 -24.19
C TYR A 222 -0.63 -8.83 -22.84
N ARG A 223 -1.89 -8.57 -22.45
CA ARG A 223 -2.44 -9.14 -21.22
C ARG A 223 -2.79 -10.59 -21.38
N LEU A 224 -3.25 -10.95 -22.57
CA LEU A 224 -3.55 -12.35 -22.93
C LEU A 224 -2.27 -13.21 -22.95
N SER A 225 -1.18 -12.70 -23.52
CA SER A 225 0.10 -13.42 -23.53
C SER A 225 0.68 -13.63 -22.13
N ARG A 226 0.50 -12.66 -21.20
CA ARG A 226 0.86 -12.82 -19.79
C ARG A 226 0.00 -13.86 -19.08
N LEU A 227 -1.27 -13.95 -19.42
CA LEU A 227 -2.16 -14.95 -18.85
C LEU A 227 -1.80 -16.36 -19.34
N SER A 228 -1.53 -16.54 -20.65
CA SER A 228 -1.07 -17.83 -21.19
C SER A 228 0.26 -18.24 -20.58
N ALA A 229 1.21 -17.33 -20.47
CA ALA A 229 2.49 -17.57 -19.81
C ALA A 229 2.38 -17.88 -18.29
N PHE A 230 1.29 -17.47 -17.65
CA PHE A 230 0.99 -17.86 -16.27
C PHE A 230 0.40 -19.27 -16.18
N ILE A 231 -0.49 -19.65 -17.12
CA ILE A 231 -1.13 -20.98 -17.16
C ILE A 231 -0.09 -22.06 -17.47
N ASP A 232 0.73 -21.81 -18.50
CA ASP A 232 1.86 -22.67 -18.83
C ASP A 232 3.11 -21.81 -19.15
N PRO A 233 3.94 -21.51 -18.16
CA PRO A 233 5.15 -20.73 -18.38
C PRO A 233 6.19 -21.46 -19.22
N TRP A 234 6.12 -22.80 -19.29
CA TRP A 234 7.05 -23.65 -20.02
C TRP A 234 6.78 -23.67 -21.52
N GLU A 235 5.60 -23.29 -21.99
CA GLU A 235 5.30 -23.11 -23.39
C GLU A 235 6.16 -22.00 -24.02
N SER A 236 6.49 -20.96 -23.24
CA SER A 236 7.34 -19.84 -23.67
C SER A 236 8.50 -19.57 -22.70
N PRO A 237 9.46 -20.51 -22.55
CA PRO A 237 10.49 -20.45 -21.51
C PRO A 237 11.56 -19.37 -21.73
N ARG A 238 11.65 -18.77 -22.92
CA ARG A 238 12.53 -17.66 -23.27
C ARG A 238 11.79 -16.35 -23.57
N GLY A 239 10.46 -16.39 -23.51
CA GLY A 239 9.56 -15.25 -23.75
C GLY A 239 8.90 -14.76 -22.45
N GLU A 240 7.58 -14.60 -22.50
CA GLU A 240 6.77 -14.07 -21.39
C GLU A 240 6.80 -14.95 -20.12
N GLY A 241 7.00 -16.26 -20.25
CA GLY A 241 7.13 -17.21 -19.14
C GLY A 241 8.48 -17.14 -18.40
N TYR A 242 9.51 -16.58 -19.05
CA TYR A 242 10.89 -16.60 -18.54
C TYR A 242 11.02 -16.05 -17.12
N GLN A 243 10.44 -14.88 -16.87
CA GLN A 243 10.53 -14.21 -15.56
C GLN A 243 9.92 -15.03 -14.43
N LEU A 244 8.77 -15.65 -14.69
CA LEU A 244 8.09 -16.50 -13.71
C LEU A 244 8.89 -17.78 -13.45
N ILE A 245 9.41 -18.45 -14.50
CA ILE A 245 10.25 -19.64 -14.37
C ILE A 245 11.47 -19.35 -13.51
N GLN A 246 12.17 -18.23 -13.77
CA GLN A 246 13.38 -17.87 -12.99
C GLN A 246 13.03 -17.53 -11.54
N SER A 247 11.86 -16.94 -11.28
CA SER A 247 11.33 -16.72 -9.93
C SER A 247 11.12 -18.05 -9.19
N LEU A 248 10.47 -19.01 -9.83
CA LEU A 248 10.22 -20.34 -9.26
C LEU A 248 11.53 -21.11 -9.01
N TYR A 249 12.50 -21.00 -9.94
CA TYR A 249 13.84 -21.58 -9.71
C TYR A 249 14.54 -20.95 -8.52
N ALA A 250 14.45 -19.62 -8.35
CA ALA A 250 15.02 -18.95 -7.18
C ALA A 250 14.43 -19.50 -5.87
N LEU A 251 13.09 -19.57 -5.80
CA LEU A 251 12.40 -20.11 -4.63
C LEU A 251 12.74 -21.58 -4.37
N GLY A 252 12.76 -22.40 -5.42
CA GLY A 252 13.13 -23.82 -5.33
C GLY A 252 14.56 -24.05 -4.87
N ASN A 253 15.52 -23.27 -5.39
CA ASN A 253 16.93 -23.34 -4.99
C ASN A 253 17.15 -22.92 -3.52
N GLY A 254 16.31 -22.04 -2.99
CA GLY A 254 16.42 -21.58 -1.61
C GLY A 254 16.11 -22.64 -0.57
N GLY A 255 15.27 -23.63 -0.87
CA GLY A 255 14.88 -24.67 0.07
C GLY A 255 14.43 -24.10 1.42
N TRP A 256 14.78 -24.77 2.52
CA TRP A 256 14.38 -24.36 3.87
C TRP A 256 15.18 -23.18 4.42
N PHE A 257 16.50 -23.16 4.25
CA PHE A 257 17.42 -22.22 4.91
C PHE A 257 18.17 -21.30 3.95
N GLY A 258 17.93 -21.43 2.65
CA GLY A 258 18.59 -20.61 1.63
C GLY A 258 20.00 -21.06 1.26
N THR A 259 20.53 -20.42 0.23
CA THR A 259 21.91 -20.60 -0.24
C THR A 259 22.92 -19.75 0.52
N GLY A 260 22.43 -18.87 1.39
CA GLY A 260 23.20 -17.86 2.13
C GLY A 260 23.09 -16.45 1.55
N LEU A 261 23.21 -15.43 2.40
CA LEU A 261 23.19 -14.04 2.00
C LEU A 261 24.25 -13.75 0.93
N PHE A 262 23.87 -12.97 -0.08
CA PHE A 262 24.71 -12.58 -1.22
C PHE A 262 25.14 -13.75 -2.15
N ARG A 263 24.50 -14.94 -2.00
CA ARG A 263 24.84 -16.12 -2.80
C ARG A 263 23.78 -16.55 -3.82
N SER A 264 22.76 -15.70 -4.06
CA SER A 264 21.79 -15.96 -5.12
C SER A 264 22.49 -16.10 -6.47
N ARG A 265 22.07 -17.10 -7.26
CA ARG A 265 22.50 -17.28 -8.66
C ARG A 265 21.62 -16.48 -9.62
N GLN A 266 20.36 -16.29 -9.28
CA GLN A 266 19.38 -15.63 -10.13
C GLN A 266 19.67 -14.14 -10.35
N LYS A 267 20.40 -13.49 -9.43
CA LYS A 267 20.82 -12.08 -9.56
C LYS A 267 21.84 -11.83 -10.70
N TYR A 268 22.48 -12.86 -11.22
CA TYR A 268 23.44 -12.74 -12.33
C TYR A 268 22.75 -12.61 -13.70
N ARG A 269 21.69 -11.80 -13.80
CA ARG A 269 20.86 -11.53 -14.98
C ARG A 269 19.97 -12.70 -15.43
N PHE A 270 19.85 -13.75 -14.64
CA PHE A 270 18.86 -14.79 -14.92
C PHE A 270 17.45 -14.30 -14.62
N LEU A 271 17.23 -13.59 -13.49
CA LEU A 271 15.93 -13.03 -13.14
C LEU A 271 15.89 -11.53 -13.50
N PRO A 272 15.07 -11.10 -14.47
CA PRO A 272 14.85 -9.68 -14.78
C PRO A 272 14.17 -8.96 -13.61
N PHE A 273 14.53 -7.70 -13.37
CA PHE A 273 13.95 -6.85 -12.31
C PHE A 273 14.02 -7.48 -10.91
N ALA A 274 15.08 -8.21 -10.64
CA ALA A 274 15.33 -8.86 -9.36
C ALA A 274 15.35 -7.88 -8.17
N GLU A 275 15.74 -6.62 -8.39
CA GLU A 275 15.77 -5.56 -7.37
C GLU A 275 14.41 -4.88 -7.15
N SER A 276 13.44 -5.07 -8.03
CA SER A 276 12.13 -4.43 -8.01
C SER A 276 11.02 -5.42 -7.68
N ASP A 277 10.34 -5.91 -8.70
CA ASP A 277 9.08 -6.67 -8.56
C ASP A 277 9.30 -8.09 -8.03
N PHE A 278 10.48 -8.67 -8.27
CA PHE A 278 10.85 -10.04 -7.90
C PHE A 278 11.94 -10.12 -6.81
N ILE A 279 12.11 -9.06 -6.02
CA ILE A 279 13.09 -9.07 -4.92
C ILE A 279 12.82 -10.19 -3.91
N LEU A 280 11.55 -10.55 -3.70
CA LEU A 280 11.15 -11.63 -2.82
C LEU A 280 11.70 -13.00 -3.28
N SER A 281 11.89 -13.21 -4.60
CA SER A 281 12.53 -14.41 -5.15
C SER A 281 13.99 -14.50 -4.73
N ILE A 282 14.72 -13.39 -4.81
CA ILE A 282 16.13 -13.33 -4.39
C ILE A 282 16.25 -13.55 -2.88
N ILE A 283 15.36 -12.90 -2.09
CA ILE A 283 15.31 -13.12 -0.64
C ILE A 283 15.01 -14.60 -0.34
N GLY A 284 14.10 -15.21 -1.09
CA GLY A 284 13.75 -16.62 -0.96
C GLY A 284 14.90 -17.55 -1.33
N GLU A 285 15.68 -17.27 -2.39
CA GLU A 285 16.85 -18.04 -2.76
C GLU A 285 17.96 -17.93 -1.69
N GLU A 286 18.18 -16.72 -1.15
CA GLU A 286 19.28 -16.48 -0.19
C GLU A 286 18.96 -16.90 1.22
N LEU A 287 17.74 -16.67 1.72
CA LEU A 287 17.31 -16.95 3.10
C LEU A 287 16.39 -18.16 3.25
N GLY A 288 15.94 -18.74 2.15
CA GLY A 288 15.06 -19.88 2.12
C GLY A 288 13.65 -19.59 2.62
N PHE A 289 12.88 -20.67 2.79
CA PHE A 289 11.50 -20.60 3.29
C PHE A 289 11.40 -19.95 4.67
N VAL A 290 12.33 -20.26 5.57
CA VAL A 290 12.37 -19.67 6.93
C VAL A 290 12.56 -18.16 6.87
N GLY A 291 13.44 -17.67 5.98
CA GLY A 291 13.64 -16.23 5.78
C GLY A 291 12.39 -15.53 5.26
N ILE A 292 11.69 -16.12 4.28
CA ILE A 292 10.40 -15.61 3.77
C ILE A 292 9.36 -15.59 4.89
N LEU A 293 9.25 -16.66 5.69
CA LEU A 293 8.30 -16.74 6.79
C LEU A 293 8.56 -15.65 7.85
N CYS A 294 9.83 -15.43 8.22
CA CYS A 294 10.21 -14.34 9.11
C CYS A 294 9.84 -12.96 8.55
N LEU A 295 10.11 -12.74 7.27
CA LEU A 295 9.76 -11.50 6.59
C LEU A 295 8.24 -11.24 6.63
N PHE A 296 7.44 -12.25 6.31
CA PHE A 296 5.98 -12.14 6.37
C PHE A 296 5.46 -12.05 7.81
N ALA A 297 6.11 -12.66 8.78
CA ALA A 297 5.75 -12.49 10.19
C ALA A 297 5.96 -11.04 10.65
N ILE A 298 7.07 -10.40 10.26
CA ILE A 298 7.36 -8.99 10.56
C ILE A 298 6.38 -8.07 9.83
N SER A 299 6.11 -8.32 8.54
CA SER A 299 5.12 -7.57 7.75
C SER A 299 3.70 -7.75 8.32
N GLY A 300 3.35 -8.97 8.73
CA GLY A 300 2.09 -9.30 9.41
C GLY A 300 1.96 -8.60 10.76
N ALA A 301 3.05 -8.48 11.52
CA ALA A 301 3.06 -7.72 12.76
C ALA A 301 2.79 -6.22 12.51
N LEU A 302 3.32 -5.63 11.43
CA LEU A 302 3.01 -4.25 11.04
C LEU A 302 1.53 -4.09 10.67
N VAL A 303 0.96 -4.98 9.87
CA VAL A 303 -0.48 -5.02 9.54
C VAL A 303 -1.32 -5.17 10.81
N TRP A 304 -0.95 -6.08 11.70
CA TRP A 304 -1.63 -6.27 12.99
C TRP A 304 -1.66 -5.00 13.84
N ARG A 305 -0.52 -4.27 13.93
CA ARG A 305 -0.45 -2.97 14.62
C ARG A 305 -1.35 -1.93 13.97
N GLY A 306 -1.43 -1.91 12.64
CA GLY A 306 -2.35 -1.06 11.90
C GLY A 306 -3.82 -1.37 12.19
N ILE A 307 -4.21 -2.65 12.17
CA ILE A 307 -5.57 -3.10 12.54
C ILE A 307 -5.89 -2.72 13.99
N LYS A 308 -4.94 -2.92 14.91
CA LYS A 308 -5.11 -2.53 16.32
C LYS A 308 -5.30 -1.03 16.45
N THR A 309 -4.53 -0.22 15.73
CA THR A 309 -4.67 1.24 15.69
C THR A 309 -6.04 1.65 15.15
N ALA A 310 -6.50 1.04 14.06
CA ALA A 310 -7.83 1.28 13.52
C ALA A 310 -8.94 0.97 14.54
N LYS A 311 -8.90 -0.19 15.19
CA LYS A 311 -9.90 -0.59 16.20
C LYS A 311 -9.94 0.33 17.42
N GLN A 312 -8.83 0.96 17.76
CA GLN A 312 -8.67 1.86 18.91
C GLN A 312 -8.77 3.35 18.53
N ALA A 313 -9.12 3.66 17.29
CA ALA A 313 -9.26 5.04 16.82
C ALA A 313 -10.39 5.79 17.56
N GLU A 314 -10.19 7.09 17.79
CA GLU A 314 -11.11 7.97 18.52
C GLU A 314 -12.43 8.19 17.76
N ASP A 315 -12.32 8.38 16.44
CA ASP A 315 -13.43 8.70 15.56
C ASP A 315 -13.44 7.85 14.28
N PHE A 316 -14.52 7.96 13.54
CA PHE A 316 -14.73 7.17 12.34
C PHE A 316 -13.77 7.55 11.20
N PHE A 317 -13.34 8.80 11.11
CA PHE A 317 -12.31 9.23 10.15
C PHE A 317 -10.98 8.55 10.44
N SER A 318 -10.54 8.60 11.69
CA SER A 318 -9.29 7.96 12.15
C SER A 318 -9.32 6.44 11.93
N PHE A 319 -10.47 5.80 12.19
CA PHE A 319 -10.68 4.38 11.92
C PHE A 319 -10.49 4.05 10.43
N LEU A 320 -11.16 4.79 9.54
CA LEU A 320 -11.08 4.56 8.10
C LEU A 320 -9.69 4.88 7.55
N MET A 321 -9.07 5.94 8.05
CA MET A 321 -7.73 6.35 7.64
C MET A 321 -6.68 5.29 8.02
N ALA A 322 -6.70 4.81 9.27
CA ALA A 322 -5.81 3.75 9.73
C ALA A 322 -6.06 2.44 8.97
N THR A 323 -7.33 2.10 8.73
CA THR A 323 -7.73 0.94 7.93
C THR A 323 -7.19 1.05 6.50
N GLY A 324 -7.38 2.20 5.83
CA GLY A 324 -6.94 2.41 4.47
C GLY A 324 -5.42 2.32 4.31
N ILE A 325 -4.64 2.97 5.19
CA ILE A 325 -3.17 2.88 5.18
C ILE A 325 -2.73 1.42 5.35
N THR A 326 -3.33 0.70 6.29
CA THR A 326 -3.00 -0.70 6.55
C THR A 326 -3.36 -1.60 5.37
N LEU A 327 -4.50 -1.35 4.72
CA LEU A 327 -4.96 -2.08 3.54
C LEU A 327 -4.03 -1.86 2.34
N VAL A 328 -3.58 -0.63 2.07
CA VAL A 328 -2.63 -0.37 0.97
C VAL A 328 -1.38 -1.23 1.15
N TYR A 329 -0.78 -1.20 2.34
CA TYR A 329 0.42 -1.99 2.64
C TYR A 329 0.15 -3.51 2.54
N GLY A 330 -0.93 -4.00 3.18
CA GLY A 330 -1.25 -5.42 3.23
C GLY A 330 -1.63 -6.01 1.86
N ILE A 331 -2.49 -5.33 1.10
CA ILE A 331 -2.91 -5.77 -0.24
C ILE A 331 -1.69 -5.86 -1.17
N GLN A 332 -0.85 -4.83 -1.18
CA GLN A 332 0.33 -4.78 -2.03
C GLN A 332 1.34 -5.88 -1.67
N THR A 333 1.56 -6.13 -0.37
CA THR A 333 2.42 -7.22 0.11
C THR A 333 1.90 -8.59 -0.32
N ILE A 334 0.60 -8.83 -0.17
CA ILE A 334 -0.03 -10.10 -0.56
C ILE A 334 0.04 -10.31 -2.08
N ILE A 335 -0.30 -9.28 -2.87
CA ILE A 335 -0.24 -9.37 -4.33
C ILE A 335 1.18 -9.69 -4.79
N ASN A 336 2.22 -9.01 -4.27
CA ASN A 336 3.61 -9.30 -4.63
C ASN A 336 3.98 -10.76 -4.30
N ALA A 337 3.61 -11.26 -3.12
CA ALA A 337 3.85 -12.64 -2.72
C ALA A 337 3.18 -13.65 -3.68
N LEU A 338 1.93 -13.41 -4.04
CA LEU A 338 1.18 -14.27 -4.97
C LEU A 338 1.77 -14.27 -6.40
N VAL A 339 2.28 -13.12 -6.86
CA VAL A 339 2.98 -13.00 -8.14
C VAL A 339 4.27 -13.82 -8.13
N VAL A 340 5.11 -13.59 -7.14
CA VAL A 340 6.43 -14.22 -7.04
C VAL A 340 6.34 -15.73 -6.87
N SER A 341 5.32 -16.21 -6.16
CA SER A 341 5.04 -17.65 -6.00
C SER A 341 4.35 -18.30 -7.21
N GLY A 342 4.04 -17.52 -8.25
CA GLY A 342 3.31 -18.05 -9.42
C GLY A 342 1.85 -18.40 -9.11
N SER A 343 1.24 -17.82 -8.08
CA SER A 343 -0.17 -18.04 -7.73
C SER A 343 -1.13 -17.15 -8.51
N ILE A 344 -0.63 -16.03 -9.04
CA ILE A 344 -1.37 -15.11 -9.94
C ILE A 344 -0.43 -14.63 -11.06
N PRO A 345 -0.96 -14.17 -12.21
CA PRO A 345 -0.15 -13.70 -13.33
C PRO A 345 0.86 -12.61 -12.91
N PRO A 346 2.06 -12.54 -13.54
CA PRO A 346 3.06 -11.52 -13.26
C PRO A 346 2.51 -10.12 -13.47
N THR A 347 2.59 -9.27 -12.45
CA THR A 347 1.90 -7.98 -12.45
C THR A 347 2.81 -6.76 -12.28
N GLY A 348 4.06 -6.90 -11.85
CA GLY A 348 4.99 -5.77 -11.73
C GLY A 348 4.67 -4.83 -10.55
N LEU A 349 4.21 -5.37 -9.42
CA LEU A 349 3.93 -4.60 -8.21
C LEU A 349 5.08 -4.80 -7.20
N PRO A 350 5.80 -3.73 -6.80
CA PRO A 350 6.92 -3.87 -5.88
C PRO A 350 6.46 -4.24 -4.47
N LEU A 351 7.30 -4.96 -3.72
CA LEU A 351 7.08 -5.27 -2.30
C LEU A 351 7.30 -4.00 -1.46
N PRO A 352 6.27 -3.50 -0.75
CA PRO A 352 6.36 -2.25 -0.01
C PRO A 352 7.49 -2.24 1.02
N LEU A 353 8.16 -1.12 1.20
CA LEU A 353 9.32 -0.88 2.07
C LEU A 353 10.60 -1.60 1.66
N ILE A 354 10.55 -2.66 0.85
CA ILE A 354 11.69 -3.54 0.57
C ILE A 354 12.20 -3.35 -0.86
N SER A 355 11.32 -3.41 -1.86
CA SER A 355 11.70 -3.27 -3.27
C SER A 355 12.31 -1.92 -3.61
N SER A 356 13.11 -1.90 -4.66
CA SER A 356 13.65 -0.67 -5.25
C SER A 356 12.51 0.18 -5.80
N GLY A 357 12.36 1.40 -5.24
CA GLY A 357 11.32 2.34 -5.65
C GLY A 357 11.22 3.52 -4.69
N ASN A 358 11.97 4.60 -4.96
CA ASN A 358 12.05 5.75 -4.06
C ASN A 358 10.70 6.37 -3.72
N THR A 359 9.82 6.54 -4.73
CA THR A 359 8.49 7.12 -4.53
C THR A 359 7.65 6.26 -3.59
N SER A 360 7.58 4.95 -3.86
CA SER A 360 6.83 4.00 -3.05
C SER A 360 7.33 3.95 -1.61
N LEU A 361 8.65 3.91 -1.43
CA LEU A 361 9.29 3.89 -0.11
C LEU A 361 8.96 5.14 0.70
N ILE A 362 9.18 6.33 0.13
CA ILE A 362 8.94 7.62 0.82
C ILE A 362 7.49 7.76 1.22
N ILE A 363 6.56 7.49 0.29
CA ILE A 363 5.12 7.64 0.55
C ILE A 363 4.62 6.61 1.56
N THR A 364 5.08 5.36 1.47
CA THR A 364 4.73 4.33 2.44
C THR A 364 5.26 4.68 3.84
N MET A 365 6.51 5.13 3.97
CA MET A 365 7.06 5.56 5.25
C MET A 365 6.30 6.79 5.80
N ALA A 366 5.95 7.76 4.97
CA ALA A 366 5.13 8.93 5.36
C ALA A 366 3.76 8.47 5.89
N SER A 367 3.09 7.54 5.20
CA SER A 367 1.79 7.00 5.62
C SER A 367 1.87 6.24 6.94
N MET A 368 2.95 5.51 7.20
CA MET A 368 3.20 4.87 8.50
C MET A 368 3.44 5.91 9.61
N GLY A 369 4.00 7.08 9.28
CA GLY A 369 4.06 8.24 10.18
C GLY A 369 2.67 8.73 10.57
N VAL A 370 1.74 8.84 9.59
CA VAL A 370 0.32 9.18 9.87
C VAL A 370 -0.34 8.10 10.73
N LEU A 371 -0.11 6.82 10.43
CA LEU A 371 -0.64 5.70 11.22
C LEU A 371 -0.16 5.76 12.68
N TYR A 372 1.10 6.11 12.90
CA TYR A 372 1.63 6.36 14.24
C TYR A 372 0.94 7.55 14.90
N ALA A 373 0.73 8.67 14.18
CA ALA A 373 0.02 9.84 14.72
C ALA A 373 -1.42 9.51 15.16
N ILE A 374 -2.12 8.65 14.39
CA ILE A 374 -3.45 8.13 14.77
C ILE A 374 -3.32 7.29 16.06
N SER A 375 -2.29 6.46 16.16
CA SER A 375 -2.08 5.62 17.35
C SER A 375 -1.77 6.41 18.61
N ALA A 376 -1.26 7.63 18.50
CA ALA A 376 -0.92 8.51 19.63
C ALA A 376 -2.12 9.22 20.27
N LYS A 377 -3.24 9.29 19.52
CA LYS A 377 -4.50 9.89 19.98
C LYS A 377 -5.54 8.82 20.32
N ARG A 378 -5.20 7.89 21.20
CA ARG A 378 -6.12 6.85 21.67
C ARG A 378 -6.78 7.33 22.96
N GLU A 379 -8.09 7.42 22.99
CA GLU A 379 -8.84 7.42 24.25
C GLU A 379 -8.96 5.98 24.76
N GLY A 380 -9.07 5.79 26.07
CA GLY A 380 -9.08 4.48 26.72
C GLY A 380 -10.20 3.54 26.26
N GLU A 381 -11.25 4.06 25.60
CA GLU A 381 -12.31 3.32 24.96
C GLU A 381 -12.41 3.73 23.49
N GLY A 382 -11.92 2.89 22.56
CA GLY A 382 -12.00 3.16 21.12
C GLY A 382 -13.43 3.23 20.59
N PHE A 383 -13.61 3.86 19.43
CA PHE A 383 -14.89 4.11 18.74
C PHE A 383 -15.90 2.93 18.77
N PHE A 384 -15.41 1.70 18.65
CA PHE A 384 -16.26 0.49 18.70
C PHE A 384 -16.80 0.18 20.10
N SER A 385 -16.08 0.51 21.16
CA SER A 385 -16.55 0.35 22.55
C SER A 385 -17.73 1.27 22.87
N PHE A 386 -17.67 2.52 22.41
CA PHE A 386 -18.77 3.49 22.53
C PHE A 386 -20.05 3.01 21.84
N ARG A 387 -19.93 2.43 20.64
CA ARG A 387 -21.10 1.96 19.86
C ARG A 387 -21.79 0.77 20.51
N THR A 388 -21.04 -0.09 21.17
CA THR A 388 -21.58 -1.27 21.88
C THR A 388 -22.29 -0.86 23.17
N LYS A 389 -21.76 0.10 23.93
CA LYS A 389 -22.39 0.67 25.13
C LYS A 389 -23.69 1.39 24.78
N ARG A 390 -23.69 2.22 23.73
CA ARG A 390 -24.89 2.96 23.28
C ARG A 390 -26.00 2.04 22.80
N LYS A 391 -25.69 0.91 22.14
CA LYS A 391 -26.71 -0.09 21.78
C LYS A 391 -27.33 -0.77 23.00
N ARG A 392 -26.55 -1.03 24.07
CA ARG A 392 -27.10 -1.63 25.30
C ARG A 392 -27.97 -0.68 26.10
N GLN A 393 -27.74 0.63 26.05
CA GLN A 393 -28.60 1.64 26.71
C GLN A 393 -29.96 1.86 26.01
N PHE A 394 -30.11 1.52 24.73
CA PHE A 394 -31.36 1.63 23.98
C PHE A 394 -32.21 0.33 24.02
N ILE A 395 -31.73 -0.73 24.70
CA ILE A 395 -32.42 -2.02 24.84
C ILE A 395 -32.85 -2.23 26.31
N GLN A 396 -32.48 -1.37 27.21
CA GLN A 396 -33.03 -1.23 28.58
C GLN A 396 -34.06 -0.07 28.63
#